data_ac45e09cd9f7ed5c03e90b98ec9a4ed8
#
_entry.id   ac45e09cd9f7ed5c03e90b98ec9a4ed8
#
_cell.length_a   1.000
_cell.length_b   1.000
_cell.length_c   1.000
_cell.angle_alpha   90.00
_cell.angle_beta   90.00
_cell.angle_gamma   90.00
#
_symmetry.space_group_name_H-M   'P 1'
#
loop_
_entity.id
_entity.type
_entity.pdbx_description
1 polymer ?
#
loop_
_entity_poly.entity_id
_entity_poly.type
_entity_poly.pdbx_seq_one_letter_code
_entity_poly.pdbx_strand_id
1 'polypeptide(L)'
;MDNIIDDKVKNIIDIIKNMNLKNKLRLGVCMRSSAYTNLKYNKAHIHSMFDKRLNEIDNEYLVSYVNMRKYPTILFVMAKIMEMNYTEQNQVAMYLINAI
;
A
#
# COMPACT_ATOMS: atom_id res chain seq x y z
N MET A 1 24.03 -0.76 10.50
CA MET A 1 23.61 -0.86 9.93
C MET A 1 22.74 -1.20 9.71
N ASP A 2 22.47 -1.28 9.77
CA ASP A 2 21.81 -1.33 9.52
C ASP A 2 20.63 -1.30 9.08
N ASN A 3 20.06 -0.88 8.68
CA ASN A 3 18.84 -0.66 7.97
C ASN A 3 18.79 -1.48 6.71
N ILE A 4 19.00 -2.77 6.87
CA ILE A 4 18.90 -3.68 5.75
C ILE A 4 17.43 -3.89 5.47
N ILE A 5 16.96 -3.23 4.43
CA ILE A 5 15.65 -3.51 3.88
C ILE A 5 15.77 -4.80 3.10
N ASP A 6 14.92 -5.77 3.41
CA ASP A 6 14.84 -7.03 2.68
C ASP A 6 14.65 -6.74 1.18
N ASP A 7 15.29 -7.53 0.32
CA ASP A 7 15.19 -7.37 -1.13
C ASP A 7 13.74 -7.42 -1.62
N LYS A 8 12.90 -8.21 -0.99
CA LYS A 8 11.47 -8.26 -1.33
C LYS A 8 10.80 -6.91 -1.14
N VAL A 9 11.06 -6.27 0.00
CA VAL A 9 10.52 -4.95 0.31
C VAL A 9 11.07 -3.92 -0.65
N LYS A 10 12.38 -3.94 -0.87
CA LYS A 10 13.03 -3.00 -1.79
C LYS A 10 12.46 -3.10 -3.20
N ASN A 11 12.29 -4.32 -3.70
CA ASN A 11 11.74 -4.53 -5.04
C ASN A 11 10.33 -3.97 -5.17
N ILE A 12 9.50 -4.17 -4.15
CA ILE A 12 8.14 -3.65 -4.16
C ILE A 12 8.14 -2.12 -4.04
N ILE A 13 8.98 -1.57 -3.19
CA ILE A 13 9.12 -0.12 -3.08
C ILE A 13 9.57 0.49 -4.42
N ASP A 14 10.49 -0.14 -5.13
CA ASP A 14 10.94 0.34 -6.44
C ASP A 14 9.78 0.35 -7.45
N ILE A 15 8.93 -0.68 -7.44
CA ILE A 15 7.75 -0.72 -8.29
C ILE A 15 6.80 0.42 -7.95
N ILE A 16 6.53 0.62 -6.66
CA ILE A 16 5.64 1.69 -6.19
C ILE A 16 6.21 3.06 -6.59
N LYS A 17 7.50 3.24 -6.42
CA LYS A 17 8.18 4.49 -6.75
C LYS A 17 7.99 4.88 -8.21
N ASN A 18 7.93 3.89 -9.10
CA ASN A 18 7.75 4.12 -10.53
C ASN A 18 6.28 4.22 -10.97
N MET A 19 5.34 4.02 -10.06
CA MET A 19 3.92 4.21 -10.35
C MET A 19 3.59 5.69 -10.50
N ASN A 20 2.59 6.01 -11.34
CA ASN A 20 2.02 7.34 -11.36
C ASN A 20 1.18 7.56 -10.09
N LEU A 21 0.81 8.80 -9.83
CA LEU A 21 0.05 9.16 -8.62
C LEU A 21 -1.27 8.39 -8.52
N LYS A 22 -1.99 8.26 -9.63
CA LYS A 22 -3.28 7.54 -9.62
C LYS A 22 -3.12 6.10 -9.16
N ASN A 23 -2.08 5.41 -9.62
CA ASN A 23 -1.84 4.04 -9.21
C ASN A 23 -1.39 3.94 -7.76
N LYS A 24 -0.61 4.89 -7.28
CA LYS A 24 -0.25 4.94 -5.86
C LYS A 24 -1.51 5.11 -5.00
N LEU A 25 -2.43 5.97 -5.42
CA LEU A 25 -3.70 6.17 -4.70
C LEU A 25 -4.56 4.91 -4.72
N ARG A 26 -4.63 4.23 -5.86
CA ARG A 26 -5.37 2.97 -5.97
C ARG A 26 -4.77 1.92 -5.05
N LEU A 27 -3.45 1.82 -5.01
CA LEU A 27 -2.77 0.89 -4.10
C LEU A 27 -3.07 1.25 -2.64
N GLY A 28 -3.08 2.53 -2.29
CA GLY A 28 -3.46 2.99 -0.96
C GLY A 28 -4.87 2.58 -0.58
N VAL A 29 -5.82 2.68 -1.51
CA VAL A 29 -7.19 2.22 -1.30
C VAL A 29 -7.21 0.71 -1.03
N CYS A 30 -6.45 -0.06 -1.79
CA CYS A 30 -6.37 -1.51 -1.59
C CYS A 30 -5.80 -1.85 -0.22
N MET A 31 -4.71 -1.20 0.17
CA MET A 31 -4.06 -1.47 1.46
C MET A 31 -4.92 -1.00 2.64
N ARG A 32 -5.72 0.03 2.45
CA ARG A 32 -6.65 0.51 3.47
C ARG A 32 -7.83 -0.44 3.67
N SER A 33 -8.17 -1.22 2.68
CA SER A 33 -9.37 -2.05 2.71
C SER A 33 -9.26 -3.17 3.75
N SER A 34 -10.31 -3.31 4.56
CA SER A 34 -10.42 -4.41 5.52
C SER A 34 -10.79 -5.73 4.87
N ALA A 35 -11.05 -5.74 3.56
CA ALA A 35 -11.40 -6.96 2.84
C ALA A 35 -10.22 -7.91 2.65
N TYR A 36 -8.99 -7.42 2.78
CA TYR A 36 -7.79 -8.22 2.58
C TYR A 36 -7.27 -8.75 3.92
N THR A 37 -7.66 -9.96 4.25
CA THR A 37 -7.39 -10.55 5.57
C THR A 37 -5.92 -10.89 5.81
N ASN A 38 -5.13 -10.99 4.73
CA ASN A 38 -3.69 -11.31 4.84
C ASN A 38 -2.82 -10.09 5.10
N LEU A 39 -3.41 -8.91 5.26
CA LEU A 39 -2.66 -7.74 5.70
C LEU A 39 -2.47 -7.82 7.21
N LYS A 40 -1.21 -7.85 7.63
CA LYS A 40 -0.82 -8.18 9.01
C LYS A 40 -0.42 -6.98 9.85
N TYR A 41 -0.25 -5.82 9.23
CA TYR A 41 0.14 -4.62 9.96
C TYR A 41 -0.97 -4.14 10.90
N ASN A 42 -0.63 -3.18 11.76
CA ASN A 42 -1.61 -2.59 12.67
C ASN A 42 -2.65 -1.83 11.85
N LYS A 43 -3.77 -2.50 11.58
CA LYS A 43 -4.78 -1.99 10.66
C LYS A 43 -5.37 -0.66 11.11
N ALA A 44 -5.68 -0.53 12.40
CA ALA A 44 -6.30 0.69 12.90
C ALA A 44 -5.40 1.90 12.65
N HIS A 45 -4.13 1.78 12.98
CA HIS A 45 -3.16 2.86 12.82
C HIS A 45 -2.89 3.17 11.34
N ILE A 46 -2.60 2.14 10.56
CA ILE A 46 -2.27 2.30 9.14
C ILE A 46 -3.48 2.80 8.35
N HIS A 47 -4.67 2.25 8.63
CA HIS A 47 -5.89 2.72 7.96
C HIS A 47 -6.17 4.18 8.27
N SER A 48 -5.96 4.61 9.51
CA SER A 48 -6.14 6.00 9.90
C SER A 48 -5.18 6.92 9.13
N MET A 49 -3.93 6.51 8.99
CA MET A 49 -2.93 7.28 8.24
C MET A 49 -3.30 7.37 6.76
N PHE A 50 -3.72 6.26 6.15
CA PHE A 50 -4.17 6.26 4.76
C PHE A 50 -5.40 7.15 4.58
N ASP A 51 -6.38 7.04 5.47
CA ASP A 51 -7.60 7.84 5.39
C ASP A 51 -7.28 9.34 5.44
N LYS A 52 -6.43 9.72 6.37
CA LYS A 52 -6.00 11.12 6.49
C LYS A 52 -5.34 11.60 5.20
N ARG A 53 -4.41 10.81 4.68
CA ARG A 53 -3.64 11.21 3.51
C ARG A 53 -4.50 11.25 2.25
N LEU A 54 -5.36 10.25 2.05
CA LEU A 54 -6.26 10.21 0.91
C LEU A 54 -7.27 11.34 0.96
N ASN A 55 -7.76 11.67 2.15
CA ASN A 55 -8.69 12.78 2.33
C ASN A 55 -8.05 14.13 1.98
N GLU A 56 -6.76 14.30 2.26
CA GLU A 56 -6.03 15.51 1.91
C GLU A 56 -5.87 15.69 0.40
N ILE A 57 -5.79 14.57 -0.33
CA ILE A 57 -5.56 14.59 -1.77
C ILE A 57 -6.88 14.63 -2.54
N ASP A 58 -7.77 13.67 -2.26
CA ASP A 58 -9.03 13.54 -2.98
C ASP A 58 -10.01 12.68 -2.19
N ASN A 59 -11.10 13.28 -1.71
CA ASN A 59 -12.12 12.60 -0.92
C ASN A 59 -12.75 11.41 -1.64
N GLU A 60 -12.76 11.40 -2.96
CA GLU A 60 -13.35 10.30 -3.72
C GLU A 60 -12.69 8.96 -3.39
N TYR A 61 -11.39 8.99 -3.07
CA TYR A 61 -10.66 7.76 -2.78
C TYR A 61 -11.01 7.15 -1.42
N LEU A 62 -11.63 7.90 -0.52
CA LEU A 62 -12.03 7.37 0.78
C LEU A 62 -13.11 6.30 0.66
N VAL A 63 -13.98 6.43 -0.33
CA VAL A 63 -15.10 5.53 -0.54
C VAL A 63 -14.94 4.68 -1.79
N SER A 64 -13.83 4.81 -2.49
CA SER A 64 -13.60 4.10 -3.73
C SER A 64 -13.32 2.62 -3.48
N TYR A 65 -13.78 1.81 -4.42
CA TYR A 65 -13.41 0.41 -4.51
C TYR A 65 -12.51 0.25 -5.73
N VAL A 66 -11.38 -0.43 -5.54
CA VAL A 66 -10.45 -0.69 -6.64
C VAL A 66 -10.52 -2.16 -7.01
N ASN A 67 -10.92 -2.44 -8.25
CA ASN A 67 -10.86 -3.79 -8.79
C ASN A 67 -9.43 -4.05 -9.28
N MET A 68 -8.64 -4.74 -8.47
CA MET A 68 -7.24 -5.03 -8.77
C MET A 68 -7.03 -5.75 -10.09
N ARG A 69 -8.04 -6.51 -10.53
CA ARG A 69 -7.93 -7.28 -11.80
C ARG A 69 -7.77 -6.37 -13.01
N LYS A 70 -8.21 -5.12 -12.90
CA LYS A 70 -8.06 -4.13 -13.97
C LYS A 70 -6.68 -3.47 -13.97
N TYR A 71 -5.89 -3.70 -12.93
CA TYR A 71 -4.59 -3.05 -12.76
C TYR A 71 -3.53 -4.10 -12.42
N PRO A 72 -2.96 -4.76 -13.46
CA PRO A 72 -2.02 -5.88 -13.22
C PRO A 72 -0.87 -5.56 -12.28
N THR A 73 -0.32 -4.36 -12.35
CA THR A 73 0.77 -3.97 -11.46
C THR A 73 0.31 -3.91 -10.01
N ILE A 74 -0.88 -3.37 -9.75
CA ILE A 74 -1.45 -3.30 -8.41
C ILE A 74 -1.75 -4.70 -7.89
N LEU A 75 -2.32 -5.55 -8.73
CA LEU A 75 -2.58 -6.95 -8.37
C LEU A 75 -1.29 -7.66 -7.97
N PHE A 76 -0.23 -7.50 -8.76
CA PHE A 76 1.07 -8.10 -8.48
C PHE A 76 1.62 -7.60 -7.15
N VAL A 77 1.62 -6.28 -6.93
CA VAL A 77 2.16 -5.67 -5.71
C VAL A 77 1.38 -6.14 -4.48
N MET A 78 0.04 -6.15 -4.55
CA MET A 78 -0.77 -6.61 -3.43
C MET A 78 -0.52 -8.09 -3.11
N ALA A 79 -0.36 -8.93 -4.13
CA ALA A 79 -0.03 -10.34 -3.91
C ALA A 79 1.29 -10.48 -3.16
N LYS A 80 2.30 -9.70 -3.54
CA LYS A 80 3.60 -9.72 -2.86
C LYS A 80 3.51 -9.19 -1.45
N ILE A 81 2.75 -8.12 -1.23
CA ILE A 81 2.56 -7.56 0.12
C ILE A 81 1.91 -8.59 1.03
N MET A 82 0.92 -9.32 0.54
CA MET A 82 0.21 -10.32 1.34
C MET A 82 1.09 -11.51 1.74
N GLU A 83 2.20 -11.74 1.03
CA GLU A 83 3.18 -12.75 1.39
C GLU A 83 4.18 -12.28 2.44
N MET A 84 4.23 -11.00 2.71
CA MET A 84 5.20 -10.40 3.63
C MET A 84 4.78 -10.56 5.09
N ASN A 85 5.76 -10.46 6.01
CA ASN A 85 5.47 -10.43 7.43
C ASN A 85 5.04 -9.03 7.88
N TYR A 86 4.69 -8.90 9.17
CA TYR A 86 4.22 -7.65 9.75
C TYR A 86 5.18 -6.48 9.50
N THR A 87 6.47 -6.69 9.77
CA THR A 87 7.47 -5.64 9.64
C THR A 87 7.61 -5.19 8.19
N GLU A 88 7.65 -6.14 7.27
CA GLU A 88 7.77 -5.86 5.85
C GLU A 88 6.57 -5.11 5.32
N GLN A 89 5.36 -5.53 5.70
CA GLN A 89 4.13 -4.86 5.30
C GLN A 89 4.07 -3.44 5.83
N ASN A 90 4.51 -3.22 7.08
CA ASN A 90 4.59 -1.88 7.65
C ASN A 90 5.54 -0.98 6.86
N GLN A 91 6.69 -1.49 6.48
CA GLN A 91 7.66 -0.73 5.69
C GLN A 91 7.07 -0.26 4.36
N VAL A 92 6.38 -1.16 3.67
CA VAL A 92 5.73 -0.82 2.40
C VAL A 92 4.61 0.19 2.61
N ALA A 93 3.76 -0.03 3.61
CA ALA A 93 2.65 0.88 3.90
C ALA A 93 3.14 2.29 4.23
N MET A 94 4.15 2.39 5.08
CA MET A 94 4.70 3.70 5.48
C MET A 94 5.35 4.40 4.28
N TYR A 95 6.05 3.64 3.45
CA TYR A 95 6.61 4.22 2.23
C TYR A 95 5.50 4.81 1.35
N LEU A 96 4.45 4.03 1.10
CA LEU A 96 3.35 4.47 0.24
C LEU A 96 2.65 5.70 0.80
N ILE A 97 2.36 5.71 2.11
CA ILE A 97 1.71 6.85 2.76
C ILE A 97 2.52 8.14 2.54
N ASN A 98 3.83 8.04 2.63
CA ASN A 98 4.71 9.20 2.43
C ASN A 98 4.91 9.54 0.95
N ALA A 99 4.60 8.63 0.04
CA ALA A 99 4.80 8.83 -1.39
C ALA A 99 3.56 9.39 -2.11
N ILE A 100 2.42 9.44 -1.43
CA ILE A 100 1.19 9.97 -2.02
C ILE A 100 0.82 11.35 -1.48
#